data_e5e4683a9f124c6a5511f49cbb25d019
#
_entry.id   e5e4683a9f124c6a5511f49cbb25d019
#
_cell.length_a   1.000
_cell.length_b   1.000
_cell.length_c   1.000
_cell.angle_alpha   90.00
_cell.angle_beta   90.00
_cell.angle_gamma   90.00
#
_symmetry.space_group_name_H-M   'P 1'
#
loop_
_entity.id
_entity.type
_entity.pdbx_description
1 polymer ?
#
loop_
_entity_poly.entity_id
_entity_poly.type
_entity_poly.pdbx_seq_one_letter_code
_entity_poly.pdbx_strand_id
1 'polypeptide(L)'
;QDIKNHTIRCIGNAETRFNEDALRILRAMRFSAVLGFEIESETKNAIHKYKDLLKNISAERIREEFTKLICGKNAYNVLQDFSDVVTVFIPEIRDCVNFEQKNRHHCFDVYTHTLKAVEKSQAKPIIRLALFFHDIGKPSVAHFDEKGEQHFYSHPKRSAEITEKIMTRLRFDNDTKNKVVTLVRMHDSPILVNDMTKPDRKRIKKIMSQIGADLMFDLIEIKYCDNSAQNPEYFRGEDFYKRTHDIVNEII
;
A
#
# COMPACT_ATOMS: atom_id res chain seq x y z
N GLN A 1 -25.31 -18.95 -10.94
CA GLN A 1 -25.41 -17.91 -11.99
C GLN A 1 -24.36 -16.83 -11.80
N ASP A 2 -24.20 -16.29 -10.56
CA ASP A 2 -23.26 -15.20 -10.27
C ASP A 2 -21.78 -15.57 -10.53
N ILE A 3 -21.37 -16.81 -10.25
CA ILE A 3 -20.01 -17.28 -10.59
C ILE A 3 -19.77 -17.25 -12.11
N LYS A 4 -20.75 -17.63 -12.93
CA LYS A 4 -20.64 -17.58 -14.38
C LYS A 4 -20.59 -16.15 -14.92
N ASN A 5 -21.24 -15.23 -14.23
CA ASN A 5 -21.28 -13.80 -14.58
C ASN A 5 -20.14 -13.00 -13.93
N HIS A 6 -19.22 -13.66 -13.22
CA HIS A 6 -18.13 -13.02 -12.48
C HIS A 6 -18.63 -11.89 -11.56
N THR A 7 -19.73 -12.13 -10.82
CA THR A 7 -20.40 -11.11 -10.00
C THR A 7 -20.37 -11.50 -8.53
N ILE A 8 -20.02 -10.54 -7.67
CA ILE A 8 -20.19 -10.61 -6.21
C ILE A 8 -21.50 -9.92 -5.85
N ARG A 9 -22.42 -10.68 -5.31
CA ARG A 9 -23.74 -10.20 -4.89
C ARG A 9 -24.03 -10.60 -3.46
N CYS A 10 -24.64 -9.71 -2.69
CA CYS A 10 -25.16 -10.03 -1.37
C CYS A 10 -26.37 -10.95 -1.49
N ILE A 11 -26.40 -12.07 -0.77
CA ILE A 11 -27.53 -12.99 -0.75
C ILE A 11 -28.64 -12.40 0.10
N GLY A 12 -29.79 -12.12 -0.52
CA GLY A 12 -30.92 -11.45 0.13
C GLY A 12 -30.73 -9.94 0.21
N ASN A 13 -31.37 -9.30 1.17
CA ASN A 13 -31.29 -7.85 1.35
C ASN A 13 -29.95 -7.46 1.98
N ALA A 14 -29.14 -6.65 1.28
CA ALA A 14 -27.80 -6.25 1.72
C ALA A 14 -27.82 -5.46 3.03
N GLU A 15 -28.81 -4.59 3.26
CA GLU A 15 -28.99 -3.84 4.51
C GLU A 15 -29.13 -4.78 5.70
N THR A 16 -30.05 -5.72 5.62
CA THR A 16 -30.27 -6.72 6.68
C THR A 16 -28.98 -7.51 6.94
N ARG A 17 -28.33 -7.98 5.89
CA ARG A 17 -27.14 -8.83 5.99
C ARG A 17 -25.90 -8.10 6.55
N PHE A 18 -25.74 -6.81 6.25
CA PHE A 18 -24.64 -6.01 6.80
C PHE A 18 -24.89 -5.60 8.25
N ASN A 19 -26.15 -5.40 8.64
CA ASN A 19 -26.51 -5.19 10.05
C ASN A 19 -26.35 -6.44 10.92
N GLU A 20 -26.56 -7.65 10.36
CA GLU A 20 -26.28 -8.91 11.06
C GLU A 20 -24.77 -9.13 11.30
N ASP A 21 -23.93 -8.88 10.31
CA ASP A 21 -22.48 -8.96 10.40
C ASP A 21 -21.82 -8.01 9.38
N ALA A 22 -21.36 -6.86 9.86
CA ALA A 22 -20.75 -5.83 9.03
C ALA A 22 -19.43 -6.28 8.36
N LEU A 23 -18.76 -7.33 8.86
CA LEU A 23 -17.57 -7.87 8.18
C LEU A 23 -17.89 -8.35 6.76
N ARG A 24 -19.14 -8.67 6.46
CA ARG A 24 -19.57 -9.02 5.09
C ARG A 24 -19.24 -7.93 4.07
N ILE A 25 -19.18 -6.65 4.49
CA ILE A 25 -18.69 -5.53 3.67
C ILE A 25 -17.26 -5.80 3.19
N LEU A 26 -16.33 -6.01 4.11
CA LEU A 26 -14.93 -6.30 3.77
C LEU A 26 -14.77 -7.63 3.02
N ARG A 27 -15.59 -8.62 3.34
CA ARG A 27 -15.60 -9.91 2.63
C ARG A 27 -16.01 -9.76 1.16
N ALA A 28 -17.03 -8.94 0.87
CA ALA A 28 -17.44 -8.65 -0.51
C ALA A 28 -16.30 -7.97 -1.29
N MET A 29 -15.68 -6.94 -0.70
CA MET A 29 -14.51 -6.27 -1.27
C MET A 29 -13.34 -7.25 -1.49
N ARG A 30 -13.02 -8.09 -0.50
CA ARG A 30 -11.97 -9.09 -0.62
C ARG A 30 -12.25 -10.11 -1.71
N PHE A 31 -13.47 -10.62 -1.82
CA PHE A 31 -13.81 -11.56 -2.88
C PHE A 31 -13.66 -10.91 -4.26
N SER A 32 -14.08 -9.67 -4.42
CA SER A 32 -13.86 -8.91 -5.65
C SER A 32 -12.36 -8.75 -5.96
N ALA A 33 -11.55 -8.39 -4.96
CA ALA A 33 -10.12 -8.23 -5.13
C ALA A 33 -9.40 -9.55 -5.51
N VAL A 34 -9.75 -10.65 -4.83
CA VAL A 34 -9.08 -11.94 -5.03
C VAL A 34 -9.54 -12.63 -6.32
N LEU A 35 -10.84 -12.65 -6.61
CA LEU A 35 -11.40 -13.33 -7.77
C LEU A 35 -11.34 -12.47 -9.03
N GLY A 36 -11.25 -11.15 -8.91
CA GLY A 36 -11.37 -10.20 -10.03
C GLY A 36 -12.82 -10.08 -10.53
N PHE A 37 -13.80 -10.33 -9.67
CA PHE A 37 -15.21 -10.22 -9.99
C PHE A 37 -15.74 -8.84 -9.65
N GLU A 38 -16.72 -8.35 -10.40
CA GLU A 38 -17.38 -7.08 -10.12
C GLU A 38 -18.38 -7.21 -8.97
N ILE A 39 -18.49 -6.17 -8.16
CA ILE A 39 -19.54 -6.09 -7.13
C ILE A 39 -20.79 -5.50 -7.77
N GLU A 40 -21.89 -6.23 -7.64
CA GLU A 40 -23.19 -5.81 -8.15
C GLU A 40 -23.62 -4.46 -7.57
N SER A 41 -24.30 -3.62 -8.39
CA SER A 41 -24.58 -2.21 -8.09
C SER A 41 -25.32 -1.99 -6.77
N GLU A 42 -26.36 -2.80 -6.47
CA GLU A 42 -27.10 -2.66 -5.21
C GLU A 42 -26.24 -3.02 -4.01
N THR A 43 -25.42 -4.08 -4.14
CA THR A 43 -24.44 -4.50 -3.12
C THR A 43 -23.38 -3.41 -2.93
N LYS A 44 -22.87 -2.81 -4.02
CA LYS A 44 -21.90 -1.71 -3.99
C LYS A 44 -22.46 -0.49 -3.25
N ASN A 45 -23.68 -0.08 -3.59
CA ASN A 45 -24.33 1.05 -2.93
C ASN A 45 -24.57 0.79 -1.43
N ALA A 46 -24.96 -0.44 -1.08
CA ALA A 46 -25.12 -0.82 0.32
C ALA A 46 -23.78 -0.81 1.09
N ILE A 47 -22.68 -1.23 0.47
CA ILE A 47 -21.33 -1.15 1.08
C ILE A 47 -21.01 0.29 1.47
N HIS A 48 -21.16 1.25 0.55
CA HIS A 48 -20.91 2.67 0.83
C HIS A 48 -21.85 3.22 1.92
N LYS A 49 -23.14 2.86 1.85
CA LYS A 49 -24.15 3.32 2.80
C LYS A 49 -23.90 2.82 4.24
N TYR A 50 -23.49 1.55 4.38
CA TYR A 50 -23.36 0.88 5.69
C TYR A 50 -21.91 0.73 6.16
N LYS A 51 -20.92 1.34 5.50
CA LYS A 51 -19.49 1.25 5.84
C LYS A 51 -19.17 1.53 7.32
N ASP A 52 -19.89 2.48 7.93
CA ASP A 52 -19.67 2.87 9.33
C ASP A 52 -19.93 1.74 10.34
N LEU A 53 -20.70 0.71 9.98
CA LEU A 53 -20.89 -0.48 10.79
C LEU A 53 -19.56 -1.24 11.05
N LEU A 54 -18.55 -1.05 10.21
CA LEU A 54 -17.22 -1.63 10.41
C LEU A 54 -16.55 -1.17 11.71
N LYS A 55 -16.95 -0.02 12.27
CA LYS A 55 -16.46 0.46 13.58
C LYS A 55 -16.80 -0.50 14.72
N ASN A 56 -17.80 -1.37 14.53
CA ASN A 56 -18.23 -2.37 15.52
C ASN A 56 -17.54 -3.73 15.36
N ILE A 57 -16.67 -3.88 14.35
CA ILE A 57 -15.96 -5.13 14.07
C ILE A 57 -14.61 -5.13 14.78
N SER A 58 -14.22 -6.29 15.33
CA SER A 58 -12.92 -6.42 15.99
C SER A 58 -11.76 -6.17 15.02
N ALA A 59 -10.70 -5.58 15.54
CA ALA A 59 -9.51 -5.20 14.78
C ALA A 59 -8.87 -6.41 14.07
N GLU A 60 -8.88 -7.57 14.73
CA GLU A 60 -8.32 -8.81 14.19
C GLU A 60 -9.09 -9.28 12.94
N ARG A 61 -10.42 -9.23 12.98
CA ARG A 61 -11.26 -9.60 11.83
C ARG A 61 -11.06 -8.63 10.66
N ILE A 62 -10.95 -7.33 10.92
CA ILE A 62 -10.64 -6.32 9.90
C ILE A 62 -9.26 -6.59 9.30
N ARG A 63 -8.23 -6.78 10.13
CA ARG A 63 -6.87 -7.10 9.69
C ARG A 63 -6.83 -8.28 8.74
N GLU A 64 -7.49 -9.39 9.10
CA GLU A 64 -7.48 -10.60 8.29
C GLU A 64 -8.11 -10.39 6.91
N GLU A 65 -9.27 -9.75 6.84
CA GLU A 65 -9.93 -9.50 5.57
C GLU A 65 -9.16 -8.46 4.73
N PHE A 66 -8.64 -7.40 5.36
CA PHE A 66 -7.85 -6.38 4.68
C PHE A 66 -6.53 -6.95 4.12
N THR A 67 -5.82 -7.78 4.89
CA THR A 67 -4.58 -8.41 4.41
C THR A 67 -4.83 -9.30 3.19
N LYS A 68 -5.93 -10.06 3.19
CA LYS A 68 -6.32 -10.89 2.03
C LYS A 68 -6.77 -10.03 0.85
N LEU A 69 -7.47 -8.92 1.09
CA LEU A 69 -7.92 -7.98 0.07
C LEU A 69 -6.74 -7.35 -0.65
N ILE A 70 -5.78 -6.79 0.09
CA ILE A 70 -4.62 -6.11 -0.50
C ILE A 70 -3.73 -7.05 -1.31
N CYS A 71 -3.74 -8.35 -1.00
CA CYS A 71 -3.05 -9.39 -1.76
C CYS A 71 -3.83 -9.89 -2.98
N GLY A 72 -5.04 -9.40 -3.22
CA GLY A 72 -5.84 -9.75 -4.39
C GLY A 72 -5.27 -9.19 -5.69
N LYS A 73 -5.52 -9.89 -6.80
CA LYS A 73 -5.07 -9.47 -8.14
C LYS A 73 -5.77 -8.20 -8.65
N ASN A 74 -6.96 -7.89 -8.13
CA ASN A 74 -7.76 -6.71 -8.46
C ASN A 74 -7.82 -5.71 -7.29
N ALA A 75 -6.81 -5.75 -6.40
CA ALA A 75 -6.79 -4.90 -5.20
C ALA A 75 -6.81 -3.41 -5.55
N TYR A 76 -6.12 -2.99 -6.63
CA TYR A 76 -6.10 -1.61 -7.10
C TYR A 76 -7.52 -1.05 -7.31
N ASN A 77 -8.33 -1.69 -8.16
CA ASN A 77 -9.66 -1.20 -8.49
C ASN A 77 -10.58 -1.19 -7.26
N VAL A 78 -10.52 -2.26 -6.45
CA VAL A 78 -11.37 -2.35 -5.24
C VAL A 78 -11.00 -1.28 -4.22
N LEU A 79 -9.71 -1.06 -3.95
CA LEU A 79 -9.27 -0.03 -2.99
C LEU A 79 -9.55 1.38 -3.50
N GLN A 80 -9.44 1.61 -4.82
CA GLN A 80 -9.78 2.88 -5.46
C GLN A 80 -11.28 3.18 -5.33
N ASP A 81 -12.14 2.21 -5.67
CA ASP A 81 -13.59 2.34 -5.63
C ASP A 81 -14.14 2.53 -4.20
N PHE A 82 -13.51 1.89 -3.21
CA PHE A 82 -13.95 1.86 -1.82
C PHE A 82 -12.99 2.57 -0.86
N SER A 83 -12.30 3.62 -1.32
CA SER A 83 -11.40 4.41 -0.48
C SER A 83 -12.10 4.96 0.76
N ASP A 84 -13.35 5.36 0.66
CA ASP A 84 -14.20 5.83 1.76
C ASP A 84 -14.51 4.74 2.79
N VAL A 85 -14.55 3.47 2.39
CA VAL A 85 -14.71 2.32 3.30
C VAL A 85 -13.40 2.05 4.04
N VAL A 86 -12.26 2.13 3.34
CA VAL A 86 -10.92 1.97 3.94
C VAL A 86 -10.69 3.02 5.03
N THR A 87 -11.12 4.27 4.81
CA THR A 87 -10.97 5.35 5.79
C THR A 87 -11.76 5.15 7.08
N VAL A 88 -12.68 4.19 7.14
CA VAL A 88 -13.41 3.85 8.38
C VAL A 88 -12.48 3.18 9.39
N PHE A 89 -11.59 2.30 8.95
CA PHE A 89 -10.68 1.54 9.81
C PHE A 89 -9.21 1.98 9.71
N ILE A 90 -8.84 2.71 8.64
CA ILE A 90 -7.56 3.40 8.47
C ILE A 90 -7.84 4.88 8.14
N PRO A 91 -8.29 5.67 9.11
CA PRO A 91 -8.69 7.07 8.87
C PRO A 91 -7.55 7.96 8.34
N GLU A 92 -6.30 7.58 8.61
CA GLU A 92 -5.10 8.30 8.17
C GLU A 92 -4.95 8.33 6.64
N ILE A 93 -5.55 7.37 5.92
CA ILE A 93 -5.56 7.34 4.44
C ILE A 93 -6.38 8.48 3.84
N ARG A 94 -7.34 9.05 4.60
CA ARG A 94 -8.20 10.14 4.09
C ARG A 94 -7.38 11.30 3.55
N ASP A 95 -6.32 11.68 4.24
CA ASP A 95 -5.47 12.80 3.84
C ASP A 95 -4.63 12.51 2.58
N CYS A 96 -4.50 11.24 2.20
CA CYS A 96 -3.78 10.82 0.99
C CYS A 96 -4.67 10.83 -0.26
N VAL A 97 -5.99 10.65 -0.09
CA VAL A 97 -6.95 10.60 -1.21
C VAL A 97 -7.07 12.00 -1.83
N ASN A 98 -6.85 12.08 -3.15
CA ASN A 98 -6.83 13.34 -3.91
C ASN A 98 -5.76 14.34 -3.43
N PHE A 99 -4.75 13.91 -2.69
CA PHE A 99 -3.63 14.77 -2.31
C PHE A 99 -2.62 14.86 -3.45
N GLU A 100 -2.70 15.92 -4.23
CA GLU A 100 -1.82 16.17 -5.37
C GLU A 100 -0.34 16.31 -4.95
N GLN A 101 0.55 15.72 -5.74
CA GLN A 101 1.99 15.82 -5.56
C GLN A 101 2.56 16.78 -6.61
N LYS A 102 2.66 18.07 -6.27
CA LYS A 102 3.08 19.14 -7.19
C LYS A 102 4.60 19.18 -7.37
N ASN A 103 5.14 18.08 -7.90
CA ASN A 103 6.54 17.95 -8.30
C ASN A 103 6.68 17.08 -9.55
N ARG A 104 7.85 17.18 -10.20
CA ARG A 104 8.11 16.51 -11.49
C ARG A 104 8.17 14.99 -11.44
N HIS A 105 8.37 14.42 -10.26
CA HIS A 105 8.55 12.96 -10.09
C HIS A 105 7.22 12.20 -10.05
N HIS A 106 6.11 12.86 -9.74
CA HIS A 106 4.81 12.24 -9.54
C HIS A 106 3.77 12.77 -10.52
N CYS A 107 3.00 11.87 -11.11
CA CYS A 107 1.88 12.17 -12.03
C CYS A 107 0.52 11.79 -11.43
N PHE A 108 0.48 11.26 -10.21
CA PHE A 108 -0.73 10.84 -9.50
C PHE A 108 -0.77 11.49 -8.11
N ASP A 109 -1.98 11.59 -7.53
CA ASP A 109 -2.14 11.86 -6.11
C ASP A 109 -1.51 10.74 -5.25
N VAL A 110 -1.27 11.01 -3.96
CA VAL A 110 -0.57 10.06 -3.06
C VAL A 110 -1.28 8.71 -3.00
N TYR A 111 -2.62 8.70 -2.91
CA TYR A 111 -3.36 7.45 -2.79
C TYR A 111 -3.31 6.61 -4.07
N THR A 112 -3.57 7.22 -5.22
CA THR A 112 -3.52 6.57 -6.53
C THR A 112 -2.11 6.03 -6.82
N HIS A 113 -1.06 6.82 -6.54
CA HIS A 113 0.33 6.38 -6.63
C HIS A 113 0.58 5.13 -5.76
N THR A 114 0.17 5.18 -4.50
CA THR A 114 0.27 4.07 -3.54
C THR A 114 -0.37 2.79 -4.09
N LEU A 115 -1.60 2.88 -4.61
CA LEU A 115 -2.30 1.72 -5.14
C LEU A 115 -1.64 1.15 -6.41
N LYS A 116 -1.08 2.00 -7.27
CA LYS A 116 -0.31 1.56 -8.45
C LYS A 116 0.97 0.83 -8.05
N ALA A 117 1.67 1.28 -7.02
CA ALA A 117 2.83 0.59 -6.48
C ALA A 117 2.46 -0.78 -5.90
N VAL A 118 1.34 -0.87 -5.16
CA VAL A 118 0.80 -2.15 -4.65
C VAL A 118 0.44 -3.10 -5.80
N GLU A 119 -0.20 -2.63 -6.85
CA GLU A 119 -0.59 -3.45 -8.02
C GLU A 119 0.63 -4.09 -8.71
N LYS A 120 1.73 -3.35 -8.83
CA LYS A 120 2.98 -3.81 -9.46
C LYS A 120 3.70 -4.89 -8.66
N SER A 121 3.47 -4.99 -7.36
CA SER A 121 4.21 -5.87 -6.47
C SER A 121 3.70 -7.32 -6.47
N GLN A 122 4.58 -8.23 -6.06
CA GLN A 122 4.18 -9.60 -5.74
C GLN A 122 3.09 -9.58 -4.65
N ALA A 123 2.21 -10.60 -4.67
CA ALA A 123 1.12 -10.73 -3.70
C ALA A 123 1.61 -11.26 -2.32
N LYS A 124 2.68 -10.65 -1.79
CA LYS A 124 3.23 -10.94 -0.46
C LYS A 124 2.71 -9.93 0.56
N PRO A 125 2.08 -10.37 1.67
CA PRO A 125 1.48 -9.46 2.64
C PRO A 125 2.41 -8.36 3.14
N ILE A 126 3.67 -8.69 3.50
CA ILE A 126 4.64 -7.73 4.04
C ILE A 126 4.94 -6.65 3.01
N ILE A 127 5.20 -7.01 1.75
CA ILE A 127 5.53 -6.08 0.67
C ILE A 127 4.34 -5.18 0.36
N ARG A 128 3.14 -5.76 0.19
CA ARG A 128 1.93 -5.00 -0.14
C ARG A 128 1.48 -4.07 0.99
N LEU A 129 1.60 -4.49 2.25
CA LEU A 129 1.34 -3.62 3.39
C LEU A 129 2.38 -2.50 3.48
N ALA A 130 3.67 -2.79 3.26
CA ALA A 130 4.70 -1.77 3.25
C ALA A 130 4.47 -0.73 2.14
N LEU A 131 4.14 -1.17 0.92
CA LEU A 131 3.78 -0.28 -0.18
C LEU A 131 2.50 0.52 0.10
N PHE A 132 1.50 -0.09 0.75
CA PHE A 132 0.27 0.62 1.08
C PHE A 132 0.48 1.76 2.09
N PHE A 133 1.49 1.65 2.93
CA PHE A 133 1.79 2.63 3.97
C PHE A 133 3.01 3.53 3.69
N HIS A 134 3.82 3.28 2.64
CA HIS A 134 5.11 3.94 2.47
C HIS A 134 5.01 5.47 2.43
N ASP A 135 3.98 5.98 1.83
CA ASP A 135 3.76 7.41 1.58
C ASP A 135 2.67 8.06 2.45
N ILE A 136 2.10 7.33 3.41
CA ILE A 136 0.98 7.81 4.24
C ILE A 136 1.32 9.06 5.06
N GLY A 137 2.60 9.32 5.27
CA GLY A 137 3.09 10.49 6.00
C GLY A 137 3.23 11.75 5.15
N LYS A 138 3.22 11.66 3.80
CA LYS A 138 3.45 12.79 2.89
C LYS A 138 2.56 14.01 3.16
N PRO A 139 1.23 13.86 3.31
CA PRO A 139 0.37 15.02 3.55
C PRO A 139 0.76 15.84 4.78
N SER A 140 1.25 15.16 5.84
CA SER A 140 1.58 15.81 7.12
C SER A 140 2.94 16.53 7.14
N VAL A 141 3.79 16.33 6.11
CA VAL A 141 5.13 16.93 6.01
C VAL A 141 5.33 17.73 4.73
N ALA A 142 4.27 17.89 3.93
CA ALA A 142 4.30 18.61 2.68
C ALA A 142 4.65 20.10 2.90
N HIS A 143 5.56 20.62 2.12
CA HIS A 143 5.87 22.05 2.07
C HIS A 143 6.30 22.46 0.65
N PHE A 144 6.21 23.73 0.34
CA PHE A 144 6.60 24.27 -0.95
C PHE A 144 7.91 25.07 -0.81
N ASP A 145 8.78 24.93 -1.79
CA ASP A 145 9.95 25.82 -1.91
C ASP A 145 9.59 27.17 -2.57
N GLU A 146 10.59 28.05 -2.69
CA GLU A 146 10.42 29.37 -3.30
C GLU A 146 10.02 29.32 -4.78
N LYS A 147 10.21 28.17 -5.45
CA LYS A 147 9.83 27.94 -6.86
C LYS A 147 8.44 27.34 -7.01
N GLY A 148 7.77 27.04 -5.88
CA GLY A 148 6.46 26.39 -5.87
C GLY A 148 6.51 24.87 -6.09
N GLU A 149 7.69 24.23 -6.01
CA GLU A 149 7.83 22.79 -6.05
C GLU A 149 7.53 22.20 -4.66
N GLN A 150 6.75 21.12 -4.62
CA GLN A 150 6.33 20.48 -3.38
C GLN A 150 7.34 19.41 -2.95
N HIS A 151 7.76 19.48 -1.70
CA HIS A 151 8.72 18.56 -1.07
C HIS A 151 8.11 17.87 0.14
N PHE A 152 8.61 16.65 0.44
CA PHE A 152 8.11 15.77 1.49
C PHE A 152 9.25 15.28 2.39
N TYR A 153 10.13 16.18 2.84
CA TYR A 153 11.28 15.77 3.67
C TYR A 153 10.84 15.01 4.90
N SER A 154 11.58 13.95 5.23
CA SER A 154 11.29 13.06 6.38
C SER A 154 9.98 12.26 6.30
N HIS A 155 9.26 12.22 5.15
CA HIS A 155 8.06 11.40 5.02
C HIS A 155 8.29 9.91 5.35
N PRO A 156 9.44 9.26 5.07
CA PRO A 156 9.62 7.85 5.42
C PRO A 156 9.56 7.60 6.92
N LYS A 157 10.16 8.51 7.71
CA LYS A 157 10.08 8.46 9.18
C LYS A 157 8.64 8.67 9.64
N ARG A 158 7.98 9.69 9.10
CA ARG A 158 6.58 10.01 9.46
C ARG A 158 5.63 8.89 9.07
N SER A 159 5.78 8.33 7.87
CA SER A 159 5.01 7.16 7.41
C SER A 159 5.21 5.96 8.34
N ALA A 160 6.44 5.67 8.76
CA ALA A 160 6.73 4.57 9.67
C ALA A 160 6.05 4.76 11.04
N GLU A 161 6.05 5.97 11.59
CA GLU A 161 5.38 6.31 12.86
C GLU A 161 3.85 6.10 12.76
N ILE A 162 3.25 6.53 11.66
CA ILE A 162 1.82 6.33 11.39
C ILE A 162 1.51 4.84 11.21
N THR A 163 2.32 4.14 10.41
CA THR A 163 2.18 2.69 10.15
C THR A 163 2.21 1.88 11.43
N GLU A 164 3.15 2.18 12.34
CA GLU A 164 3.27 1.49 13.63
C GLU A 164 1.99 1.63 14.46
N LYS A 165 1.41 2.82 14.51
CA LYS A 165 0.15 3.09 15.21
C LYS A 165 -1.02 2.32 14.58
N ILE A 166 -1.13 2.34 13.25
CA ILE A 166 -2.19 1.63 12.52
C ILE A 166 -2.08 0.12 12.75
N MET A 167 -0.89 -0.46 12.57
CA MET A 167 -0.69 -1.89 12.70
C MET A 167 -0.87 -2.37 14.15
N THR A 168 -0.52 -1.55 15.13
CA THR A 168 -0.81 -1.82 16.55
C THR A 168 -2.32 -1.80 16.81
N ARG A 169 -3.03 -0.79 16.33
CA ARG A 169 -4.50 -0.66 16.44
C ARG A 169 -5.22 -1.84 15.77
N LEU A 170 -4.74 -2.28 14.60
CA LEU A 170 -5.28 -3.42 13.86
C LEU A 170 -4.77 -4.78 14.36
N ARG A 171 -4.05 -4.83 15.49
CA ARG A 171 -3.61 -6.05 16.14
C ARG A 171 -2.76 -6.97 15.26
N PHE A 172 -1.87 -6.41 14.43
CA PHE A 172 -0.85 -7.20 13.75
C PHE A 172 0.13 -7.80 14.78
N ASP A 173 0.65 -8.99 14.49
CA ASP A 173 1.73 -9.56 15.29
C ASP A 173 3.00 -8.71 15.18
N ASN A 174 3.88 -8.83 16.17
CA ASN A 174 5.07 -7.98 16.26
C ASN A 174 6.07 -8.23 15.14
N ASP A 175 6.21 -9.47 14.64
CA ASP A 175 7.13 -9.78 13.56
C ASP A 175 6.70 -9.09 12.27
N THR A 176 5.44 -9.28 11.85
CA THR A 176 4.85 -8.62 10.68
C THR A 176 4.92 -7.10 10.82
N LYS A 177 4.52 -6.54 11.97
CA LYS A 177 4.56 -5.10 12.21
C LYS A 177 5.97 -4.53 12.08
N ASN A 178 6.96 -5.14 12.74
CA ASN A 178 8.33 -4.66 12.73
C ASN A 178 8.94 -4.70 11.32
N LYS A 179 8.69 -5.75 10.55
CA LYS A 179 9.15 -5.85 9.15
C LYS A 179 8.54 -4.76 8.28
N VAL A 180 7.22 -4.57 8.34
CA VAL A 180 6.53 -3.54 7.55
C VAL A 180 6.99 -2.13 7.93
N VAL A 181 7.05 -1.81 9.23
CA VAL A 181 7.51 -0.49 9.72
C VAL A 181 8.95 -0.21 9.30
N THR A 182 9.83 -1.23 9.35
CA THR A 182 11.22 -1.12 8.89
C THR A 182 11.27 -0.82 7.39
N LEU A 183 10.54 -1.55 6.58
CA LEU A 183 10.49 -1.34 5.13
C LEU A 183 9.93 0.03 4.77
N VAL A 184 8.86 0.47 5.43
CA VAL A 184 8.30 1.83 5.26
C VAL A 184 9.34 2.90 5.64
N ARG A 185 10.08 2.72 6.74
CA ARG A 185 11.14 3.65 7.16
C ARG A 185 12.27 3.75 6.15
N MET A 186 12.58 2.64 5.49
CA MET A 186 13.76 2.50 4.61
C MET A 186 13.44 2.66 3.13
N HIS A 187 12.16 2.79 2.73
CA HIS A 187 11.77 2.75 1.32
C HIS A 187 12.47 3.82 0.46
N ASP A 188 12.73 5.01 0.99
CA ASP A 188 13.42 6.10 0.30
C ASP A 188 14.95 6.14 0.56
N SER A 189 15.50 5.13 1.27
CA SER A 189 16.94 5.08 1.56
C SER A 189 17.78 5.03 0.27
N PRO A 190 18.81 5.88 0.12
CA PRO A 190 19.57 5.95 -1.12
C PRO A 190 20.42 4.70 -1.32
N ILE A 191 20.23 4.01 -2.46
CA ILE A 191 21.02 2.85 -2.92
C ILE A 191 21.88 3.17 -4.14
N LEU A 192 21.94 4.44 -4.55
CA LEU A 192 22.62 4.93 -5.75
C LEU A 192 24.00 5.48 -5.45
N VAL A 193 24.90 5.40 -6.43
CA VAL A 193 26.10 6.25 -6.49
C VAL A 193 25.75 7.67 -6.93
N ASN A 194 26.73 8.59 -6.82
CA ASN A 194 26.52 10.00 -7.16
C ASN A 194 26.14 10.25 -8.62
N ASP A 195 26.50 9.35 -9.54
CA ASP A 195 26.13 9.44 -10.96
C ASP A 195 24.68 9.02 -11.26
N MET A 196 23.95 8.55 -10.24
CA MET A 196 22.55 8.14 -10.31
C MET A 196 22.26 6.94 -11.26
N THR A 197 23.31 6.32 -11.85
CA THR A 197 23.18 5.29 -12.88
C THR A 197 23.45 3.88 -12.38
N LYS A 198 24.16 3.75 -11.26
CA LYS A 198 24.61 2.44 -10.73
C LYS A 198 24.26 2.28 -9.25
N PRO A 199 23.93 1.04 -8.81
CA PRO A 199 23.80 0.72 -7.40
C PRO A 199 25.11 0.92 -6.64
N ASP A 200 25.03 1.46 -5.42
CA ASP A 200 26.20 1.65 -4.55
C ASP A 200 26.34 0.47 -3.57
N ARG A 201 27.32 -0.39 -3.83
CA ARG A 201 27.63 -1.58 -3.01
C ARG A 201 27.86 -1.23 -1.52
N LYS A 202 28.53 -0.10 -1.23
CA LYS A 202 28.80 0.32 0.16
C LYS A 202 27.50 0.72 0.89
N ARG A 203 26.62 1.47 0.21
CA ARG A 203 25.31 1.85 0.76
C ARG A 203 24.42 0.62 0.94
N ILE A 204 24.38 -0.29 -0.04
CA ILE A 204 23.65 -1.56 0.05
C ILE A 204 24.13 -2.35 1.28
N LYS A 205 25.46 -2.55 1.45
CA LYS A 205 26.01 -3.22 2.65
C LYS A 205 25.57 -2.56 3.96
N LYS A 206 25.59 -1.23 4.00
CA LYS A 206 25.16 -0.47 5.18
C LYS A 206 23.68 -0.70 5.49
N ILE A 207 22.81 -0.68 4.50
CA ILE A 207 21.38 -0.95 4.69
C ILE A 207 21.18 -2.41 5.13
N MET A 208 21.82 -3.37 4.45
CA MET A 208 21.73 -4.79 4.83
C MET A 208 22.16 -5.06 6.27
N SER A 209 23.19 -4.36 6.76
CA SER A 209 23.63 -4.52 8.16
C SER A 209 22.59 -4.02 9.18
N GLN A 210 21.65 -3.17 8.75
CA GLN A 210 20.60 -2.63 9.61
C GLN A 210 19.32 -3.48 9.59
N ILE A 211 18.97 -4.05 8.42
CA ILE A 211 17.67 -4.70 8.24
C ILE A 211 17.76 -6.21 7.94
N GLY A 212 18.96 -6.73 7.70
CA GLY A 212 19.18 -8.12 7.26
C GLY A 212 19.00 -8.32 5.76
N ALA A 213 19.48 -9.48 5.28
CA ALA A 213 19.47 -9.81 3.86
C ALA A 213 18.05 -10.02 3.31
N ASP A 214 17.20 -10.75 4.06
CA ASP A 214 15.83 -11.08 3.62
C ASP A 214 15.00 -9.80 3.39
N LEU A 215 15.03 -8.85 4.33
CA LEU A 215 14.33 -7.58 4.17
C LEU A 215 14.98 -6.68 3.11
N MET A 216 16.25 -6.89 2.76
CA MET A 216 16.87 -6.13 1.67
C MET A 216 16.26 -6.50 0.32
N PHE A 217 15.92 -7.76 0.06
CA PHE A 217 15.24 -8.16 -1.16
C PHE A 217 13.83 -7.56 -1.23
N ASP A 218 13.08 -7.61 -0.13
CA ASP A 218 11.77 -6.98 -0.04
C ASP A 218 11.87 -5.45 -0.26
N LEU A 219 12.90 -4.79 0.27
CA LEU A 219 13.15 -3.36 0.07
C LEU A 219 13.45 -3.03 -1.40
N ILE A 220 14.23 -3.87 -2.10
CA ILE A 220 14.50 -3.68 -3.53
C ILE A 220 13.20 -3.77 -4.34
N GLU A 221 12.34 -4.73 -4.05
CA GLU A 221 11.04 -4.86 -4.70
C GLU A 221 10.15 -3.64 -4.43
N ILE A 222 10.09 -3.17 -3.19
CA ILE A 222 9.34 -1.95 -2.84
C ILE A 222 9.85 -0.75 -3.64
N LYS A 223 11.16 -0.53 -3.72
CA LYS A 223 11.76 0.56 -4.50
C LYS A 223 11.47 0.45 -6.00
N TYR A 224 11.47 -0.76 -6.54
CA TYR A 224 11.09 -1.00 -7.93
C TYR A 224 9.63 -0.62 -8.18
N CYS A 225 8.71 -1.12 -7.35
CA CYS A 225 7.28 -0.88 -7.49
C CYS A 225 6.93 0.60 -7.30
N ASP A 226 7.47 1.25 -6.28
CA ASP A 226 7.33 2.69 -6.05
C ASP A 226 7.81 3.52 -7.24
N ASN A 227 9.07 3.30 -7.69
CA ASN A 227 9.62 4.05 -8.81
C ASN A 227 8.88 3.79 -10.12
N SER A 228 8.37 2.56 -10.36
CA SER A 228 7.58 2.22 -11.55
C SER A 228 6.17 2.83 -11.55
N ALA A 229 5.68 3.27 -10.40
CA ALA A 229 4.40 3.96 -10.22
C ALA A 229 4.53 5.51 -10.27
N GLN A 230 5.74 6.03 -10.40
CA GLN A 230 6.05 7.45 -10.57
C GLN A 230 5.90 7.89 -12.03
N ASN A 231 6.34 9.12 -12.34
CA ASN A 231 6.44 9.59 -13.72
C ASN A 231 7.42 8.69 -14.50
N PRO A 232 7.00 8.09 -15.64
CA PRO A 232 7.84 7.16 -16.43
C PRO A 232 9.21 7.70 -16.83
N GLU A 233 9.36 9.03 -17.00
CA GLU A 233 10.64 9.67 -17.32
C GLU A 233 11.71 9.47 -16.23
N TYR A 234 11.29 9.21 -14.98
CA TYR A 234 12.18 8.99 -13.84
C TYR A 234 12.32 7.51 -13.45
N PHE A 235 11.72 6.61 -14.23
CA PHE A 235 11.89 5.17 -13.99
C PHE A 235 13.31 4.73 -14.34
N ARG A 236 14.02 4.12 -13.38
CA ARG A 236 15.42 3.73 -13.52
C ARG A 236 15.66 2.50 -14.39
N GLY A 237 14.59 1.83 -14.84
CA GLY A 237 14.66 0.60 -15.64
C GLY A 237 14.87 -0.67 -14.79
N GLU A 238 14.44 -1.78 -15.34
CA GLU A 238 14.51 -3.09 -14.66
C GLU A 238 15.95 -3.53 -14.38
N ASP A 239 16.87 -3.25 -15.30
CA ASP A 239 18.27 -3.61 -15.19
C ASP A 239 18.95 -3.01 -13.94
N PHE A 240 18.55 -1.82 -13.53
CA PHE A 240 19.06 -1.20 -12.31
C PHE A 240 18.72 -2.05 -11.08
N TYR A 241 17.48 -2.47 -10.96
CA TYR A 241 17.01 -3.26 -9.82
C TYR A 241 17.54 -4.68 -9.84
N LYS A 242 17.69 -5.29 -11.03
CA LYS A 242 18.34 -6.58 -11.21
C LYS A 242 19.79 -6.55 -10.73
N ARG A 243 20.58 -5.56 -11.16
CA ARG A 243 21.96 -5.37 -10.69
C ARG A 243 22.03 -5.13 -9.18
N THR A 244 21.06 -4.41 -8.61
CA THR A 244 20.98 -4.21 -7.16
C THR A 244 20.79 -5.54 -6.44
N HIS A 245 19.90 -6.39 -6.95
CA HIS A 245 19.65 -7.73 -6.45
C HIS A 245 20.91 -8.63 -6.55
N ASP A 246 21.61 -8.58 -7.68
CA ASP A 246 22.87 -9.34 -7.90
C ASP A 246 23.94 -8.92 -6.88
N ILE A 247 24.09 -7.61 -6.62
CA ILE A 247 25.03 -7.11 -5.60
C ILE A 247 24.69 -7.64 -4.21
N VAL A 248 23.40 -7.76 -3.86
CA VAL A 248 22.97 -8.34 -2.57
C VAL A 248 23.38 -9.79 -2.50
N ASN A 249 23.13 -10.59 -3.55
CA ASN A 249 23.56 -12.00 -3.63
C ASN A 249 25.09 -12.17 -3.50
N GLU A 250 25.87 -11.27 -4.06
CA GLU A 250 27.36 -11.30 -3.93
C GLU A 250 27.85 -10.90 -2.53
N ILE A 251 27.00 -10.24 -1.72
CA ILE A 251 27.37 -9.80 -0.37
C ILE A 251 27.07 -10.87 0.68
N ILE A 252 26.04 -11.70 0.44
CA ILE A 252 25.66 -12.83 1.29
C ILE A 252 26.69 -13.95 1.17
#